data_38b8d6bf49156f67b5c23cf1af4b65a6
#
_entry.id   38b8d6bf49156f67b5c23cf1af4b65a6
#
_cell.length_a   1.000
_cell.length_b   1.000
_cell.length_c   1.000
_cell.angle_alpha   90.00
_cell.angle_beta   90.00
_cell.angle_gamma   90.00
#
_symmetry.space_group_name_H-M   'P 1'
#
loop_
_entity.id
_entity.type
_entity.pdbx_description
1 polymer ?
#
loop_
_entity_poly.entity_id
_entity_poly.type
_entity_poly.pdbx_seq_one_letter_code
_entity_poly.pdbx_strand_id
1 'polypeptide(L)'
;SWTHGVCGSTPWCRLDKVKFLCPVPGYDRHFAITEYFGIEMINIPMTGEGPDMDLVEKYVNNDESVKGIWCVPLYANPSGESYSDETVRRFANLKPAAKDFRIYWDNAYCVHHLHPDHVLDILSECEKAGNPDMVYKFGSTSKISFPGSGISAIATSKANIDALKKQMNVQMISHDK
;
A
#
# COMPACT_ATOMS: atom_id res chain seq x y z
N SER A 1 9.12 -6.96 3.43
CA SER A 1 8.36 -7.46 4.60
C SER A 1 8.40 -8.98 4.71
N TRP A 2 8.20 -9.72 3.60
CA TRP A 2 8.10 -11.19 3.61
C TRP A 2 9.35 -11.87 4.18
N THR A 3 10.52 -11.58 3.66
CA THR A 3 11.79 -12.25 4.02
C THR A 3 12.59 -11.57 5.13
N HIS A 4 12.39 -10.27 5.36
CA HIS A 4 13.24 -9.48 6.25
C HIS A 4 12.47 -8.78 7.38
N GLY A 5 11.16 -8.96 7.45
CA GLY A 5 10.30 -8.22 8.38
C GLY A 5 10.10 -6.76 7.99
N VAL A 6 9.40 -6.04 8.83
CA VAL A 6 9.13 -4.60 8.71
C VAL A 6 9.81 -3.90 9.87
N CYS A 7 10.78 -3.04 9.60
CA CYS A 7 11.52 -2.28 10.62
C CYS A 7 12.00 -3.11 11.81
N GLY A 8 12.51 -4.33 11.56
CA GLY A 8 13.01 -5.23 12.58
C GLY A 8 11.98 -6.18 13.19
N SER A 9 10.75 -6.20 12.66
CA SER A 9 9.76 -7.21 13.05
C SER A 9 10.15 -8.60 12.53
N THR A 10 9.46 -9.63 13.02
CA THR A 10 9.59 -10.99 12.50
C THR A 10 9.25 -11.03 11.01
N PRO A 11 10.08 -11.65 10.16
CA PRO A 11 9.74 -11.86 8.75
C PRO A 11 8.40 -12.57 8.60
N TRP A 12 7.54 -12.09 7.71
CA TRP A 12 6.20 -12.66 7.55
C TRP A 12 6.22 -14.12 7.10
N CYS A 13 7.23 -14.55 6.36
CA CYS A 13 7.41 -15.97 5.98
C CYS A 13 7.65 -16.91 7.17
N ARG A 14 7.88 -16.38 8.38
CA ARG A 14 8.06 -17.16 9.62
C ARG A 14 6.85 -17.11 10.54
N LEU A 15 5.79 -16.42 10.14
CA LEU A 15 4.54 -16.35 10.88
C LEU A 15 3.62 -17.50 10.42
N ASP A 16 2.87 -18.04 11.36
CA ASP A 16 1.90 -19.13 11.07
C ASP A 16 0.79 -18.66 10.14
N LYS A 17 0.42 -17.39 10.21
CA LYS A 17 -0.65 -16.82 9.43
C LYS A 17 -0.38 -15.37 9.05
N VAL A 18 -0.55 -15.07 7.76
CA VAL A 18 -0.48 -13.70 7.22
C VAL A 18 -1.69 -13.48 6.33
N LYS A 19 -2.36 -12.36 6.54
CA LYS A 19 -3.53 -11.95 5.75
C LYS A 19 -3.31 -10.58 5.12
N PHE A 20 -3.87 -10.43 3.93
CA PHE A 20 -3.95 -9.14 3.23
C PHE A 20 -5.39 -8.81 2.87
N LEU A 21 -5.76 -7.57 3.08
CA LEU A 21 -7.00 -7.03 2.57
C LEU A 21 -6.84 -6.69 1.10
N CYS A 22 -7.77 -7.18 0.30
CA CYS A 22 -7.75 -7.07 -1.15
C CYS A 22 -9.06 -6.41 -1.61
N PRO A 23 -9.07 -5.09 -1.88
CA PRO A 23 -10.22 -4.41 -2.46
C PRO A 23 -10.60 -5.02 -3.79
N VAL A 24 -11.90 -5.32 -3.97
CA VAL A 24 -12.45 -5.96 -5.16
C VAL A 24 -13.64 -5.17 -5.72
N PRO A 25 -13.71 -4.95 -7.04
CA PRO A 25 -12.71 -5.33 -8.05
C PRO A 25 -11.39 -4.59 -7.87
N GLY A 26 -10.27 -5.24 -8.21
CA GLY A 26 -8.94 -4.69 -7.99
C GLY A 26 -7.92 -5.15 -9.04
N TYR A 27 -6.69 -4.66 -8.94
CA TYR A 27 -5.63 -4.98 -9.89
C TYR A 27 -5.10 -6.40 -9.67
N ASP A 28 -5.22 -7.24 -10.71
CA ASP A 28 -4.90 -8.66 -10.68
C ASP A 28 -3.47 -8.99 -10.24
N ARG A 29 -2.52 -8.09 -10.56
CA ARG A 29 -1.11 -8.29 -10.18
C ARG A 29 -0.92 -8.26 -8.66
N HIS A 30 -1.67 -7.44 -7.93
CA HIS A 30 -1.63 -7.42 -6.47
C HIS A 30 -2.07 -8.78 -5.90
N PHE A 31 -3.12 -9.35 -6.47
CA PHE A 31 -3.63 -10.65 -6.04
C PHE A 31 -2.66 -11.78 -6.37
N ALA A 32 -2.09 -11.76 -7.57
CA ALA A 32 -1.08 -12.74 -7.98
C ALA A 32 0.18 -12.72 -7.09
N ILE A 33 0.64 -11.54 -6.66
CA ILE A 33 1.75 -11.40 -5.70
C ILE A 33 1.35 -12.01 -4.34
N THR A 34 0.15 -11.71 -3.87
CA THR A 34 -0.36 -12.18 -2.59
C THR A 34 -0.47 -13.70 -2.59
N GLU A 35 -1.02 -14.28 -3.66
CA GLU A 35 -1.14 -15.72 -3.87
C GLU A 35 0.22 -16.42 -3.94
N TYR A 36 1.17 -15.83 -4.69
CA TYR A 36 2.53 -16.38 -4.83
C TYR A 36 3.24 -16.58 -3.49
N PHE A 37 3.01 -15.69 -2.55
CA PHE A 37 3.57 -15.79 -1.20
C PHE A 37 2.70 -16.62 -0.24
N GLY A 38 1.60 -17.21 -0.69
CA GLY A 38 0.70 -17.99 0.17
C GLY A 38 0.01 -17.15 1.25
N ILE A 39 -0.14 -15.86 1.02
CA ILE A 39 -0.82 -14.93 1.94
C ILE A 39 -2.34 -15.09 1.77
N GLU A 40 -3.07 -15.27 2.85
CA GLU A 40 -4.54 -15.33 2.83
C GLU A 40 -5.13 -13.99 2.40
N MET A 41 -5.95 -14.01 1.36
CA MET A 41 -6.62 -12.81 0.83
C MET A 41 -8.02 -12.66 1.43
N ILE A 42 -8.31 -11.48 1.98
CA ILE A 42 -9.63 -11.09 2.45
C ILE A 42 -10.19 -10.06 1.46
N ASN A 43 -11.25 -10.42 0.76
CA ASN A 43 -11.89 -9.51 -0.17
C ASN A 43 -12.65 -8.41 0.55
N ILE A 44 -12.41 -7.15 0.16
CA ILE A 44 -13.10 -5.96 0.66
C ILE A 44 -13.86 -5.33 -0.51
N PRO A 45 -15.18 -5.18 -0.43
CA PRO A 45 -15.94 -4.52 -1.50
C PRO A 45 -15.51 -3.07 -1.71
N MET A 46 -15.52 -2.64 -2.98
CA MET A 46 -15.41 -1.22 -3.33
C MET A 46 -16.77 -0.54 -3.25
N THR A 47 -16.80 0.75 -2.90
CA THR A 47 -18.04 1.50 -2.62
C THR A 47 -18.31 2.65 -3.59
N GLY A 48 -17.41 2.89 -4.56
CA GLY A 48 -17.44 4.07 -5.44
C GLY A 48 -16.55 5.22 -4.90
N GLU A 49 -16.25 5.24 -3.63
CA GLU A 49 -15.38 6.23 -2.96
C GLU A 49 -14.13 5.59 -2.31
N GLY A 50 -13.88 4.34 -2.65
CA GLY A 50 -12.80 3.51 -2.11
C GLY A 50 -13.33 2.19 -1.53
N PRO A 51 -12.52 1.43 -0.81
CA PRO A 51 -12.96 0.19 -0.17
C PRO A 51 -13.92 0.47 1.00
N ASP A 52 -14.73 -0.52 1.33
CA ASP A 52 -15.58 -0.50 2.54
C ASP A 52 -14.70 -0.34 3.80
N MET A 53 -14.62 0.90 4.28
CA MET A 53 -13.75 1.23 5.41
C MET A 53 -14.23 0.67 6.74
N ASP A 54 -15.50 0.34 6.90
CA ASP A 54 -16.01 -0.29 8.12
C ASP A 54 -15.44 -1.72 8.24
N LEU A 55 -15.39 -2.44 7.11
CA LEU A 55 -14.75 -3.75 7.05
C LEU A 55 -13.22 -3.64 7.20
N VAL A 56 -12.59 -2.67 6.55
CA VAL A 56 -11.14 -2.44 6.69
C VAL A 56 -10.79 -2.21 8.16
N GLU A 57 -11.44 -1.28 8.83
CA GLU A 57 -11.21 -0.97 10.25
C GLU A 57 -11.47 -2.17 11.15
N LYS A 58 -12.54 -2.91 10.89
CA LYS A 58 -12.88 -4.13 11.64
C LYS A 58 -11.75 -5.15 11.60
N TYR A 59 -11.20 -5.43 10.43
CA TYR A 59 -10.12 -6.41 10.30
C TYR A 59 -8.79 -5.86 10.82
N VAL A 60 -8.40 -4.67 10.42
CA VAL A 60 -7.09 -4.09 10.77
C VAL A 60 -6.95 -3.86 12.26
N ASN A 61 -8.00 -3.36 12.92
CA ASN A 61 -7.93 -2.99 14.33
C ASN A 61 -8.08 -4.18 15.29
N ASN A 62 -8.52 -5.36 14.81
CA ASN A 62 -8.81 -6.50 15.68
C ASN A 62 -8.08 -7.79 15.34
N ASP A 63 -7.36 -7.88 14.22
CA ASP A 63 -6.70 -9.11 13.79
C ASP A 63 -5.21 -8.87 13.52
N GLU A 64 -4.35 -9.34 14.43
CA GLU A 64 -2.89 -9.19 14.30
C GLU A 64 -2.29 -9.97 13.10
N SER A 65 -3.02 -10.91 12.53
CA SER A 65 -2.58 -11.62 11.31
C SER A 65 -2.76 -10.79 10.04
N VAL A 66 -3.53 -9.70 10.08
CA VAL A 66 -3.69 -8.76 8.96
C VAL A 66 -2.45 -7.87 8.90
N LYS A 67 -1.64 -8.07 7.88
CA LYS A 67 -0.34 -7.39 7.71
C LYS A 67 -0.32 -6.32 6.64
N GLY A 68 -1.32 -6.29 5.78
CA GLY A 68 -1.36 -5.28 4.74
C GLY A 68 -2.69 -5.17 4.01
N ILE A 69 -2.79 -4.10 3.25
CA ILE A 69 -3.87 -3.83 2.31
C ILE A 69 -3.29 -3.26 1.01
N TRP A 70 -3.82 -3.71 -0.12
CA TRP A 70 -3.54 -3.12 -1.42
C TRP A 70 -4.48 -1.95 -1.69
N CYS A 71 -3.95 -0.80 -2.10
CA CYS A 71 -4.74 0.38 -2.44
C CYS A 71 -4.32 0.95 -3.78
N VAL A 72 -5.30 1.24 -4.66
CA VAL A 72 -5.11 2.02 -5.89
C VAL A 72 -5.99 3.26 -5.75
N PRO A 73 -5.48 4.37 -5.18
CA PRO A 73 -6.33 5.46 -4.70
C PRO A 73 -6.91 6.35 -5.80
N LEU A 74 -6.34 6.33 -7.00
CA LEU A 74 -6.76 7.15 -8.12
C LEU A 74 -7.00 6.29 -9.34
N TYR A 75 -8.17 6.47 -9.96
CA TYR A 75 -8.52 5.81 -11.22
C TYR A 75 -8.26 4.30 -11.18
N ALA A 76 -8.73 3.65 -10.12
CA ALA A 76 -8.44 2.25 -9.80
C ALA A 76 -8.73 1.33 -10.98
N ASN A 77 -7.80 0.42 -11.28
CA ASN A 77 -7.98 -0.60 -12.30
C ASN A 77 -8.62 -1.85 -11.65
N PRO A 78 -9.81 -2.32 -12.11
CA PRO A 78 -10.50 -1.95 -13.35
C PRO A 78 -11.66 -0.94 -13.19
N SER A 79 -12.03 -0.54 -11.97
CA SER A 79 -13.28 0.17 -11.69
C SER A 79 -13.27 1.64 -12.11
N GLY A 80 -12.10 2.26 -12.23
CA GLY A 80 -11.95 3.70 -12.49
C GLY A 80 -12.23 4.60 -11.27
N GLU A 81 -12.54 4.02 -10.12
CA GLU A 81 -12.85 4.78 -8.90
C GLU A 81 -11.62 5.53 -8.35
N SER A 82 -11.90 6.65 -7.70
CA SER A 82 -10.91 7.38 -6.89
C SER A 82 -11.38 7.45 -5.44
N TYR A 83 -10.44 7.37 -4.52
CA TYR A 83 -10.76 7.41 -3.08
C TYR A 83 -11.18 8.83 -2.69
N SER A 84 -12.25 8.94 -1.90
CA SER A 84 -12.66 10.21 -1.31
C SER A 84 -11.68 10.68 -0.23
N ASP A 85 -11.70 11.97 0.06
CA ASP A 85 -10.93 12.57 1.18
C ASP A 85 -11.25 11.87 2.51
N GLU A 86 -12.51 11.52 2.72
CA GLU A 86 -12.92 10.81 3.93
C GLU A 86 -12.28 9.43 4.01
N THR A 87 -12.28 8.67 2.92
CA THR A 87 -11.58 7.38 2.83
C THR A 87 -10.10 7.51 3.16
N VAL A 88 -9.42 8.52 2.60
CA VAL A 88 -7.99 8.77 2.89
C VAL A 88 -7.76 9.09 4.37
N ARG A 89 -8.61 9.93 4.98
CA ARG A 89 -8.52 10.25 6.41
C ARG A 89 -8.78 9.03 7.29
N ARG A 90 -9.74 8.18 6.93
CA ARG A 90 -10.02 6.93 7.66
C ARG A 90 -8.81 5.99 7.59
N PHE A 91 -8.17 5.85 6.43
CA PHE A 91 -6.90 5.09 6.33
C PHE A 91 -5.82 5.64 7.26
N ALA A 92 -5.63 6.96 7.29
CA ALA A 92 -4.62 7.59 8.13
C ALA A 92 -4.87 7.37 9.63
N ASN A 93 -6.13 7.24 10.05
CA ASN A 93 -6.54 7.07 11.44
C ASN A 93 -6.70 5.60 11.88
N LEU A 94 -6.35 4.62 11.04
CA LEU A 94 -6.36 3.21 11.43
C LEU A 94 -5.53 2.97 12.69
N LYS A 95 -5.96 2.01 13.50
CA LYS A 95 -5.27 1.58 14.72
C LYS A 95 -4.92 0.09 14.62
N PRO A 96 -3.92 -0.27 13.80
CA PRO A 96 -3.64 -1.67 13.51
C PRO A 96 -3.30 -2.45 14.77
N ALA A 97 -3.94 -3.63 14.94
CA ALA A 97 -3.55 -4.60 15.95
C ALA A 97 -2.11 -5.09 15.69
N ALA A 98 -1.74 -5.27 14.42
CA ALA A 98 -0.40 -5.63 14.03
C ALA A 98 0.51 -4.39 13.90
N LYS A 99 1.58 -4.30 14.72
CA LYS A 99 2.57 -3.20 14.65
C LYS A 99 3.30 -3.11 13.30
N ASP A 100 3.40 -4.21 12.60
CA ASP A 100 4.04 -4.34 11.29
C ASP A 100 3.05 -4.27 10.13
N PHE A 101 1.79 -3.89 10.36
CA PHE A 101 0.81 -3.61 9.31
C PHE A 101 1.28 -2.48 8.41
N ARG A 102 1.07 -2.61 7.09
CA ARG A 102 1.39 -1.57 6.11
C ARG A 102 0.31 -1.42 5.05
N ILE A 103 0.04 -0.18 4.68
CA ILE A 103 -0.78 0.18 3.53
C ILE A 103 0.13 0.25 2.30
N TYR A 104 -0.16 -0.55 1.28
CA TYR A 104 0.52 -0.54 -0.01
C TYR A 104 -0.26 0.37 -0.96
N TRP A 105 0.15 1.63 -1.01
CA TRP A 105 -0.53 2.70 -1.72
C TRP A 105 0.04 2.84 -3.13
N ASP A 106 -0.55 2.11 -4.08
CA ASP A 106 -0.13 2.09 -5.49
C ASP A 106 -0.70 3.30 -6.22
N ASN A 107 0.12 4.35 -6.33
CA ASN A 107 -0.25 5.62 -6.93
C ASN A 107 0.18 5.69 -8.41
N ALA A 108 -0.09 4.64 -9.18
CA ALA A 108 0.34 4.50 -10.57
C ALA A 108 -0.25 5.57 -11.50
N TYR A 109 -1.41 6.14 -11.14
CA TYR A 109 -2.16 7.09 -11.98
C TYR A 109 -2.15 8.52 -11.44
N CYS A 110 -1.19 8.89 -10.62
CA CYS A 110 -1.15 10.17 -9.90
C CYS A 110 -1.11 11.44 -10.76
N VAL A 111 -0.84 11.31 -12.04
CA VAL A 111 -0.74 12.45 -13.00
C VAL A 111 -1.73 12.34 -14.16
N HIS A 112 -2.70 11.42 -14.08
CA HIS A 112 -3.64 11.14 -15.17
C HIS A 112 -4.97 11.89 -15.01
N HIS A 113 -4.94 13.04 -14.36
CA HIS A 113 -6.14 13.85 -14.16
C HIS A 113 -6.68 14.40 -15.48
N LEU A 114 -7.97 14.16 -15.75
CA LEU A 114 -8.68 14.75 -16.88
C LEU A 114 -9.19 16.17 -16.57
N HIS A 115 -9.35 16.46 -15.29
CA HIS A 115 -9.77 17.78 -14.77
C HIS A 115 -8.88 18.15 -13.58
N PRO A 116 -8.73 19.45 -13.26
CA PRO A 116 -8.06 19.86 -12.03
C PRO A 116 -8.76 19.19 -10.84
N ASP A 117 -8.02 18.37 -10.10
CA ASP A 117 -8.54 17.64 -8.96
C ASP A 117 -7.65 17.87 -7.74
N HIS A 118 -8.27 17.94 -6.59
CA HIS A 118 -7.54 18.01 -5.31
C HIS A 118 -7.45 16.60 -4.75
N VAL A 119 -6.22 16.13 -4.58
CA VAL A 119 -5.97 14.82 -4.01
C VAL A 119 -5.32 14.98 -2.65
N LEU A 120 -5.95 14.42 -1.63
CA LEU A 120 -5.40 14.42 -0.28
C LEU A 120 -4.17 13.50 -0.21
N ASP A 121 -3.06 14.02 0.34
CA ASP A 121 -1.85 13.22 0.46
C ASP A 121 -1.88 12.33 1.71
N ILE A 122 -1.95 11.02 1.49
CA ILE A 122 -2.00 10.01 2.56
C ILE A 122 -0.81 10.10 3.52
N LEU A 123 0.39 10.44 3.05
CA LEU A 123 1.57 10.53 3.92
C LEU A 123 1.41 11.69 4.91
N SER A 124 0.98 12.85 4.44
CA SER A 124 0.69 14.01 5.29
C SER A 124 -0.44 13.73 6.29
N GLU A 125 -1.49 13.03 5.86
CA GLU A 125 -2.58 12.67 6.76
C GLU A 125 -2.15 11.63 7.82
N CYS A 126 -1.33 10.65 7.46
CA CYS A 126 -0.76 9.69 8.42
C CYS A 126 0.17 10.39 9.42
N GLU A 127 0.97 11.38 8.99
CA GLU A 127 1.81 12.16 9.90
C GLU A 127 0.96 12.93 10.92
N LYS A 128 -0.09 13.62 10.47
CA LYS A 128 -1.05 14.32 11.34
C LYS A 128 -1.74 13.39 12.33
N ALA A 129 -2.07 12.15 11.90
CA ALA A 129 -2.71 11.14 12.73
C ALA A 129 -1.74 10.42 13.69
N GLY A 130 -0.43 10.70 13.62
CA GLY A 130 0.58 10.02 14.45
C GLY A 130 0.97 8.62 13.95
N ASN A 131 0.67 8.29 12.70
CA ASN A 131 0.94 6.99 12.06
C ASN A 131 1.91 7.08 10.86
N PRO A 132 3.06 7.81 10.94
CA PRO A 132 3.90 8.09 9.77
C PRO A 132 4.48 6.85 9.11
N ASP A 133 4.62 5.75 9.87
CA ASP A 133 5.26 4.53 9.38
C ASP A 133 4.29 3.58 8.65
N MET A 134 3.00 3.89 8.63
CA MET A 134 1.98 2.94 8.19
C MET A 134 1.90 2.74 6.68
N VAL A 135 2.42 3.69 5.86
CA VAL A 135 2.23 3.71 4.42
C VAL A 135 3.52 3.47 3.64
N TYR A 136 3.45 2.61 2.64
CA TYR A 136 4.36 2.53 1.51
C TYR A 136 3.64 3.10 0.27
N LYS A 137 3.98 4.32 -0.14
CA LYS A 137 3.41 4.97 -1.32
C LYS A 137 4.32 4.74 -2.52
N PHE A 138 3.79 4.07 -3.54
CA PHE A 138 4.51 3.74 -4.76
C PHE A 138 4.14 4.70 -5.89
N GLY A 139 5.11 5.07 -6.69
CA GLY A 139 4.94 5.81 -7.91
C GLY A 139 5.77 5.22 -9.03
N SER A 140 5.34 5.42 -10.28
CA SER A 140 6.04 4.93 -11.45
C SER A 140 5.82 5.86 -12.64
N THR A 141 6.86 5.99 -13.48
CA THR A 141 6.75 6.68 -14.77
C THR A 141 6.31 5.77 -15.91
N SER A 142 6.06 4.48 -15.64
CA SER A 142 5.72 3.49 -16.68
C SER A 142 4.45 3.82 -17.47
N LYS A 143 3.52 4.59 -16.87
CA LYS A 143 2.26 5.01 -17.52
C LYS A 143 2.34 6.36 -18.24
N ILE A 144 3.46 7.08 -18.11
CA ILE A 144 3.67 8.42 -18.66
C ILE A 144 4.95 8.55 -19.51
N SER A 145 5.76 7.50 -19.57
CA SER A 145 6.96 7.42 -20.38
C SER A 145 6.96 6.16 -21.26
N PHE A 146 8.09 5.82 -21.86
CA PHE A 146 8.18 4.64 -22.70
C PHE A 146 8.06 3.34 -21.89
N PRO A 147 7.26 2.37 -22.32
CA PRO A 147 7.20 1.06 -21.70
C PRO A 147 8.60 0.42 -21.62
N GLY A 148 8.96 -0.11 -20.45
CA GLY A 148 10.26 -0.74 -20.22
C GLY A 148 11.40 0.20 -19.82
N SER A 149 11.24 1.52 -19.90
CA SER A 149 12.22 2.52 -19.43
C SER A 149 11.70 3.37 -18.26
N GLY A 150 10.67 2.88 -17.57
CA GLY A 150 10.08 3.56 -16.43
C GLY A 150 10.96 3.50 -15.19
N ILE A 151 10.90 4.56 -14.38
CA ILE A 151 11.48 4.61 -13.04
C ILE A 151 10.36 4.39 -12.03
N SER A 152 10.63 3.60 -11.01
CA SER A 152 9.76 3.43 -9.85
C SER A 152 10.35 4.13 -8.62
N ALA A 153 9.48 4.69 -7.81
CA ALA A 153 9.85 5.33 -6.55
C ALA A 153 8.95 4.84 -5.41
N ILE A 154 9.49 4.85 -4.21
CA ILE A 154 8.73 4.65 -2.98
C ILE A 154 8.91 5.86 -2.09
N ALA A 155 7.80 6.37 -1.56
CA ALA A 155 7.75 7.40 -0.54
C ALA A 155 7.14 6.81 0.74
N THR A 156 7.79 7.06 1.86
CA THR A 156 7.37 6.56 3.18
C THR A 156 8.15 7.29 4.27
N SER A 157 7.91 6.98 5.54
CA SER A 157 8.64 7.57 6.66
C SER A 157 10.15 7.31 6.61
N LYS A 158 10.90 8.14 7.32
CA LYS A 158 12.35 7.98 7.46
C LYS A 158 12.73 6.60 8.00
N ALA A 159 12.01 6.09 9.00
CA ALA A 159 12.28 4.78 9.59
C ALA A 159 12.12 3.65 8.56
N ASN A 160 11.06 3.69 7.77
CA ASN A 160 10.83 2.73 6.70
C ASN A 160 11.91 2.85 5.59
N ILE A 161 12.27 4.07 5.19
CA ILE A 161 13.34 4.29 4.17
C ILE A 161 14.68 3.76 4.66
N ASP A 162 15.06 4.01 5.90
CA ASP A 162 16.33 3.52 6.46
C ASP A 162 16.37 1.98 6.50
N ALA A 163 15.24 1.34 6.82
CA ALA A 163 15.11 -0.11 6.79
C ALA A 163 15.19 -0.67 5.34
N LEU A 164 14.52 -0.03 4.39
CA LEU A 164 14.54 -0.43 2.97
C LEU A 164 15.93 -0.27 2.35
N LYS A 165 16.62 0.85 2.62
CA LYS A 165 17.98 1.09 2.13
C LYS A 165 18.97 0.01 2.58
N LYS A 166 18.87 -0.49 3.82
CA LYS A 166 19.71 -1.59 4.30
C LYS A 166 19.56 -2.84 3.42
N GLN A 167 18.34 -3.14 2.97
CA GLN A 167 18.08 -4.28 2.09
C GLN A 167 18.55 -4.01 0.67
N MET A 168 18.26 -2.82 0.14
CA MET A 168 18.67 -2.44 -1.23
C MET A 168 20.18 -2.45 -1.39
N ASN A 169 20.95 -1.97 -0.41
CA ASN A 169 22.41 -1.94 -0.45
C ASN A 169 23.05 -3.34 -0.57
N VAL A 170 22.33 -4.38 -0.17
CA VAL A 170 22.79 -5.78 -0.32
C VAL A 170 22.37 -6.35 -1.67
N GLN A 171 21.22 -5.90 -2.20
CA GLN A 171 20.63 -6.44 -3.43
C GLN A 171 21.20 -5.80 -4.71
N MET A 172 21.60 -4.54 -4.65
CA MET A 172 22.04 -3.79 -5.82
C MET A 172 23.11 -2.76 -5.47
N ILE A 173 24.04 -2.53 -6.40
CA ILE A 173 25.10 -1.51 -6.27
C ILE A 173 24.55 -0.13 -6.67
N SER A 174 23.77 -0.07 -7.75
CA SER A 174 23.14 1.16 -8.27
C SER A 174 21.88 0.82 -9.06
N HIS A 175 21.08 1.84 -9.32
CA HIS A 175 20.00 1.73 -10.31
C HIS A 175 20.57 1.62 -11.73
N ASP A 176 19.80 1.00 -12.60
CA ASP A 176 20.04 1.07 -14.05
C ASP A 176 19.99 2.53 -14.50
N LYS A 177 20.94 2.94 -15.33
CA LYS A 177 21.11 4.34 -15.77
C LYS A 177 20.61 4.52 -17.19
#